data_b5878cab8c3264ae98c3e845f44e6dff
#
_entry.id   b5878cab8c3264ae98c3e845f44e6dff
#
_cell.length_a   1.000
_cell.length_b   1.000
_cell.length_c   1.000
_cell.angle_alpha   90.00
_cell.angle_beta   90.00
_cell.angle_gamma   90.00
#
_symmetry.space_group_name_H-M   'P 1'
#
loop_
_entity.id
_entity.type
_entity.pdbx_description
1 polymer ?
#
loop_
_entity_poly.entity_id
_entity_poly.type
_entity_poly.pdbx_seq_one_letter_code
_entity_poly.pdbx_strand_id
1 'polypeptide(L)'
;MNLKKKVSTLAVIGVMAMTAVASAANIGLVNMSQVVSSYPGYGALDMKMKAVETTYRPQIEKANTAVSKISDKTKAEAEFNAKVAPLVKKANEEINAIAQPMMVDIHNKIEAVRVAKGLDIVVDDPYTIQAAATD
;
A
#
# COMPACT_ATOMS: atom_id res chain seq x y z
N MET A 1 -8.51 24.99 -4.31
CA MET A 1 -8.80 23.97 -3.31
C MET A 1 -8.91 24.57 -1.94
N ASN A 2 -9.95 24.23 -1.20
CA ASN A 2 -10.23 24.82 0.09
C ASN A 2 -9.23 24.33 1.15
N LEU A 3 -8.50 25.24 1.78
CA LEU A 3 -7.51 24.94 2.81
C LEU A 3 -8.12 24.20 4.01
N LYS A 4 -9.36 24.51 4.37
CA LYS A 4 -10.10 23.83 5.45
C LYS A 4 -10.30 22.34 5.17
N LYS A 5 -10.59 21.95 3.93
CA LYS A 5 -10.70 20.53 3.54
C LYS A 5 -9.38 19.80 3.66
N LYS A 6 -8.27 20.44 3.29
CA LYS A 6 -6.94 19.85 3.46
C LYS A 6 -6.59 19.61 4.93
N VAL A 7 -6.84 20.59 5.77
CA VAL A 7 -6.57 20.50 7.21
C VAL A 7 -7.44 19.42 7.85
N SER A 8 -8.72 19.36 7.48
CA SER A 8 -9.65 18.38 8.02
C SER A 8 -9.23 16.93 7.65
N THR A 9 -8.88 16.70 6.38
CA THR A 9 -8.41 15.39 5.92
C THR A 9 -7.10 15.00 6.63
N LEU A 10 -6.19 15.95 6.78
CA LEU A 10 -4.93 15.74 7.48
C LEU A 10 -5.16 15.41 8.96
N ALA A 11 -6.08 16.09 9.62
CA ALA A 11 -6.44 15.85 11.01
C ALA A 11 -6.99 14.44 11.22
N VAL A 12 -7.86 13.96 10.31
CA VAL A 12 -8.41 12.60 10.38
C VAL A 12 -7.29 11.56 10.30
N ILE A 13 -6.40 11.69 9.33
CA ILE A 13 -5.25 10.79 9.20
C ILE A 13 -4.33 10.93 10.44
N GLY A 14 -4.11 12.15 10.91
CA GLY A 14 -3.28 12.41 12.10
C GLY A 14 -3.81 11.72 13.35
N VAL A 15 -5.13 11.79 13.59
CA VAL A 15 -5.75 11.14 14.75
C VAL A 15 -5.65 9.62 14.63
N MET A 16 -5.84 9.08 13.44
CA MET A 16 -5.80 7.64 13.20
C MET A 16 -4.38 7.07 13.08
N ALA A 17 -3.42 7.90 12.68
CA ALA A 17 -2.11 7.45 12.23
C ALA A 17 -1.01 7.55 13.26
N MET A 18 -1.16 8.37 14.29
CA MET A 18 -0.03 8.70 15.16
C MET A 18 -0.34 8.52 16.63
N THR A 19 0.43 7.65 17.28
CA THR A 19 0.51 7.57 18.74
C THR A 19 1.93 7.96 19.15
N ALA A 20 2.07 8.98 19.97
CA ALA A 20 3.38 9.38 20.48
C ALA A 20 3.80 8.44 21.61
N VAL A 21 5.02 7.94 21.55
CA VAL A 21 5.62 7.13 22.61
C VAL A 21 6.61 8.01 23.38
N ALA A 22 6.46 8.07 24.70
CA ALA A 22 7.38 8.78 25.55
C ALA A 22 8.72 8.03 25.59
N SER A 23 9.74 8.59 24.95
CA SER A 23 11.11 8.08 24.96
C SER A 23 12.08 9.24 24.73
N ALA A 24 13.39 8.98 24.81
CA ALA A 24 14.42 9.98 24.51
C ALA A 24 14.32 10.53 23.08
N ALA A 25 13.82 9.73 22.14
CA ALA A 25 13.42 10.16 20.80
C ALA A 25 11.90 10.22 20.72
N ASN A 26 11.34 11.23 20.07
CA ASN A 26 9.91 11.35 19.83
C ASN A 26 9.53 10.46 18.66
N ILE A 27 9.01 9.28 18.95
CA ILE A 27 8.62 8.28 17.95
C ILE A 27 7.11 8.27 17.82
N GLY A 28 6.61 8.40 16.59
CA GLY A 28 5.21 8.20 16.25
C GLY A 28 4.97 6.78 15.74
N LEU A 29 3.84 6.20 16.10
CA LEU A 29 3.40 4.90 15.60
C LEU A 29 2.21 5.08 14.67
N VAL A 30 2.22 4.36 13.56
CA VAL A 30 1.13 4.34 12.58
C VAL A 30 0.83 2.90 12.18
N ASN A 31 -0.45 2.58 12.05
CA ASN A 31 -0.87 1.32 11.44
C ASN A 31 -1.20 1.58 9.97
N MET A 32 -0.27 1.29 9.08
CA MET A 32 -0.42 1.55 7.65
C MET A 32 -1.61 0.80 7.04
N SER A 33 -1.89 -0.41 7.48
CA SER A 33 -3.05 -1.17 7.01
C SER A 33 -4.36 -0.43 7.28
N GLN A 34 -4.51 0.15 8.47
CA GLN A 34 -5.68 0.96 8.80
C GLN A 34 -5.73 2.27 8.03
N VAL A 35 -4.61 2.94 7.88
CA VAL A 35 -4.53 4.18 7.10
C VAL A 35 -4.94 3.94 5.66
N VAL A 36 -4.41 2.91 5.03
CA VAL A 36 -4.73 2.54 3.64
C VAL A 36 -6.22 2.19 3.51
N SER A 37 -6.74 1.34 4.37
CA SER A 37 -8.15 0.92 4.30
C SER A 37 -9.13 2.04 4.60
N SER A 38 -8.70 3.05 5.35
CA SER A 38 -9.50 4.23 5.70
C SER A 38 -9.34 5.38 4.70
N TYR A 39 -8.46 5.22 3.72
CA TYR A 39 -8.19 6.28 2.75
C TYR A 39 -9.43 6.60 1.92
N PRO A 40 -9.81 7.88 1.76
CA PRO A 40 -10.95 8.24 0.93
C PRO A 40 -10.77 7.76 -0.52
N GLY A 41 -11.74 7.00 -1.01
CA GLY A 41 -11.68 6.41 -2.35
C GLY A 41 -10.93 5.08 -2.43
N TYR A 42 -10.47 4.53 -1.31
CA TYR A 42 -9.77 3.23 -1.28
C TYR A 42 -10.60 2.13 -1.96
N GLY A 43 -11.91 2.08 -1.71
CA GLY A 43 -12.76 1.06 -2.32
C GLY A 43 -12.71 1.05 -3.84
N ALA A 44 -12.72 2.23 -4.47
CA ALA A 44 -12.60 2.35 -5.92
C ALA A 44 -11.21 1.91 -6.43
N LEU A 45 -10.16 2.27 -5.70
CA LEU A 45 -8.79 1.84 -6.03
C LEU A 45 -8.63 0.33 -5.87
N ASP A 46 -9.17 -0.24 -4.79
CA ASP A 46 -9.15 -1.67 -4.54
C ASP A 46 -9.84 -2.45 -5.66
N MET A 47 -10.99 -1.97 -6.12
CA MET A 47 -11.69 -2.56 -7.27
C MET A 47 -10.84 -2.54 -8.55
N LYS A 48 -10.13 -1.45 -8.80
CA LYS A 48 -9.21 -1.35 -9.95
C LYS A 48 -8.05 -2.33 -9.84
N MET A 49 -7.45 -2.44 -8.65
CA MET A 49 -6.37 -3.39 -8.42
C MET A 49 -6.83 -4.84 -8.57
N LYS A 50 -8.01 -5.17 -8.07
CA LYS A 50 -8.63 -6.49 -8.25
C LYS A 50 -8.94 -6.79 -9.71
N ALA A 51 -9.35 -5.79 -10.48
CA ALA A 51 -9.58 -5.96 -11.92
C ALA A 51 -8.26 -6.33 -12.65
N VAL A 52 -7.14 -5.74 -12.26
CA VAL A 52 -5.81 -6.12 -12.78
C VAL A 52 -5.50 -7.57 -12.43
N GLU A 53 -5.68 -7.97 -11.18
CA GLU A 53 -5.47 -9.35 -10.76
C GLU A 53 -6.35 -10.32 -11.56
N THR A 54 -7.62 -10.01 -11.72
CA THR A 54 -8.56 -10.84 -12.48
C THR A 54 -8.14 -10.98 -13.94
N THR A 55 -7.55 -9.93 -14.52
CA THR A 55 -7.06 -9.95 -15.90
C THR A 55 -5.83 -10.85 -16.05
N TYR A 56 -4.88 -10.75 -15.12
CA TYR A 56 -3.59 -11.45 -15.24
C TYR A 56 -3.58 -12.84 -14.63
N ARG A 57 -4.38 -13.11 -13.61
CA ARG A 57 -4.39 -14.40 -12.91
C ARG A 57 -4.57 -15.59 -13.84
N PRO A 58 -5.57 -15.64 -14.74
CA PRO A 58 -5.71 -16.78 -15.65
C PRO A 58 -4.51 -16.96 -16.57
N GLN A 59 -3.92 -15.87 -17.03
CA GLN A 59 -2.74 -15.89 -17.89
C GLN A 59 -1.51 -16.46 -17.16
N ILE A 60 -1.32 -16.03 -15.92
CA ILE A 60 -0.22 -16.48 -15.05
C ILE A 60 -0.40 -17.97 -14.71
N GLU A 61 -1.61 -18.37 -14.34
CA GLU A 61 -1.92 -19.78 -14.03
C GLU A 61 -1.70 -20.69 -15.23
N LYS A 62 -2.14 -20.27 -16.42
CA LYS A 62 -1.91 -21.01 -17.65
C LYS A 62 -0.42 -21.17 -17.97
N ALA A 63 0.32 -20.08 -17.85
CA ALA A 63 1.78 -20.11 -18.08
C ALA A 63 2.50 -20.97 -17.04
N ASN A 64 2.13 -20.88 -15.76
CA ASN A 64 2.66 -21.71 -14.69
C ASN A 64 2.37 -23.20 -14.92
N THR A 65 1.15 -23.52 -15.33
CA THR A 65 0.77 -24.90 -15.65
C THR A 65 1.61 -25.46 -16.78
N ALA A 66 1.86 -24.65 -17.81
CA ALA A 66 2.71 -25.07 -18.93
C ALA A 66 4.17 -25.30 -18.47
N VAL A 67 4.70 -24.44 -17.60
CA VAL A 67 6.05 -24.58 -17.03
C VAL A 67 6.13 -25.82 -16.14
N SER A 68 5.12 -26.10 -15.35
CA SER A 68 5.10 -27.26 -14.43
C SER A 68 5.16 -28.62 -15.14
N LYS A 69 4.83 -28.66 -16.43
CA LYS A 69 4.89 -29.86 -17.27
C LYS A 69 6.28 -30.13 -17.83
N ILE A 70 7.21 -29.20 -17.70
CA ILE A 70 8.58 -29.33 -18.19
C ILE A 70 9.42 -30.05 -17.12
N SER A 71 9.96 -31.22 -17.48
CA SER A 71 10.74 -32.04 -16.55
C SER A 71 12.19 -31.56 -16.40
N ASP A 72 12.75 -30.96 -17.44
CA ASP A 72 14.08 -30.37 -17.41
C ASP A 72 14.08 -29.07 -16.61
N LYS A 73 14.78 -29.03 -15.50
CA LYS A 73 14.82 -27.87 -14.59
C LYS A 73 15.33 -26.60 -15.27
N THR A 74 16.38 -26.72 -16.08
CA THR A 74 16.95 -25.56 -16.80
C THR A 74 15.96 -24.99 -17.81
N LYS A 75 15.28 -25.85 -18.56
CA LYS A 75 14.24 -25.44 -19.53
C LYS A 75 13.03 -24.85 -18.82
N ALA A 76 12.60 -25.45 -17.73
CA ALA A 76 11.48 -24.96 -16.93
C ALA A 76 11.77 -23.54 -16.40
N GLU A 77 12.97 -23.32 -15.88
CA GLU A 77 13.40 -22.02 -15.38
C GLU A 77 13.44 -20.96 -16.50
N ALA A 78 14.00 -21.33 -17.67
CA ALA A 78 14.03 -20.45 -18.82
C ALA A 78 12.62 -20.07 -19.31
N GLU A 79 11.69 -21.03 -19.37
CA GLU A 79 10.29 -20.78 -19.76
C GLU A 79 9.56 -19.94 -18.71
N PHE A 80 9.81 -20.18 -17.43
CA PHE A 80 9.25 -19.35 -16.35
C PHE A 80 9.69 -17.89 -16.53
N ASN A 81 10.97 -17.66 -16.70
CA ASN A 81 11.52 -16.31 -16.88
C ASN A 81 11.03 -15.64 -18.18
N ALA A 82 10.75 -16.43 -19.22
CA ALA A 82 10.26 -15.89 -20.48
C ALA A 82 8.75 -15.63 -20.50
N LYS A 83 7.95 -16.44 -19.80
CA LYS A 83 6.47 -16.42 -19.94
C LYS A 83 5.72 -16.05 -18.67
N VAL A 84 6.23 -16.40 -17.49
CA VAL A 84 5.55 -16.12 -16.21
C VAL A 84 6.03 -14.80 -15.60
N ALA A 85 7.33 -14.64 -15.45
CA ALA A 85 7.89 -13.46 -14.81
C ALA A 85 7.48 -12.13 -15.45
N PRO A 86 7.43 -12.00 -16.80
CA PRO A 86 6.94 -10.77 -17.43
C PRO A 86 5.49 -10.45 -17.12
N LEU A 87 4.62 -11.45 -17.00
CA LEU A 87 3.20 -11.26 -16.65
C LEU A 87 3.06 -10.77 -15.20
N VAL A 88 3.79 -11.38 -14.28
CA VAL A 88 3.81 -10.96 -12.87
C VAL A 88 4.33 -9.53 -12.75
N LYS A 89 5.41 -9.22 -13.46
CA LYS A 89 5.97 -7.87 -13.48
C LYS A 89 4.97 -6.83 -14.00
N LYS A 90 4.29 -7.13 -15.11
CA LYS A 90 3.28 -6.25 -15.69
C LYS A 90 2.11 -6.02 -14.74
N ALA A 91 1.60 -7.10 -14.12
CA ALA A 91 0.52 -7.00 -13.15
C ALA A 91 0.92 -6.12 -11.97
N ASN A 92 2.12 -6.33 -11.42
CA ASN A 92 2.64 -5.53 -10.31
C ASN A 92 2.84 -4.06 -10.69
N GLU A 93 3.33 -3.78 -11.88
CA GLU A 93 3.50 -2.41 -12.39
C GLU A 93 2.15 -1.70 -12.52
N GLU A 94 1.12 -2.38 -13.04
CA GLU A 94 -0.22 -1.81 -13.17
C GLU A 94 -0.87 -1.57 -11.81
N ILE A 95 -0.73 -2.51 -10.86
CA ILE A 95 -1.23 -2.35 -9.49
C ILE A 95 -0.51 -1.19 -8.79
N ASN A 96 0.80 -1.12 -8.92
CA ASN A 96 1.58 -0.03 -8.34
C ASN A 96 1.19 1.34 -8.93
N ALA A 97 0.93 1.41 -10.23
CA ALA A 97 0.48 2.65 -10.86
C ALA A 97 -0.88 3.10 -10.32
N ILE A 98 -1.76 2.17 -9.97
CA ILE A 98 -3.06 2.49 -9.36
C ILE A 98 -2.88 2.96 -7.91
N ALA A 99 -2.04 2.29 -7.14
CA ALA A 99 -1.81 2.57 -5.73
C ALA A 99 -0.90 3.79 -5.48
N GLN A 100 -0.01 4.11 -6.40
CA GLN A 100 1.03 5.13 -6.23
C GLN A 100 0.52 6.51 -5.80
N PRO A 101 -0.50 7.10 -6.45
CA PRO A 101 -1.00 8.41 -6.02
C PRO A 101 -1.53 8.40 -4.59
N MET A 102 -2.21 7.32 -4.18
CA MET A 102 -2.69 7.15 -2.82
C MET A 102 -1.53 7.06 -1.83
N MET A 103 -0.53 6.24 -2.13
CA MET A 103 0.63 6.05 -1.25
C MET A 103 1.45 7.33 -1.10
N VAL A 104 1.63 8.09 -2.16
CA VAL A 104 2.29 9.40 -2.11
C VAL A 104 1.50 10.37 -1.24
N ASP A 105 0.19 10.42 -1.40
CA ASP A 105 -0.68 11.29 -0.61
C ASP A 105 -0.65 10.92 0.87
N ILE A 106 -0.73 9.64 1.19
CA ILE A 106 -0.61 9.13 2.57
C ILE A 106 0.75 9.51 3.16
N HIS A 107 1.82 9.26 2.42
CA HIS A 107 3.17 9.59 2.88
C HIS A 107 3.31 11.08 3.19
N ASN A 108 2.82 11.94 2.31
CA ASN A 108 2.88 13.40 2.50
C ASN A 108 2.07 13.85 3.73
N LYS A 109 0.91 13.23 3.96
CA LYS A 109 0.07 13.54 5.11
C LYS A 109 0.68 13.06 6.42
N ILE A 110 1.26 11.87 6.45
CA ILE A 110 2.01 11.37 7.61
C ILE A 110 3.18 12.29 7.93
N GLU A 111 3.93 12.69 6.92
CA GLU A 111 5.06 13.60 7.09
C GLU A 111 4.63 14.95 7.64
N ALA A 112 3.53 15.51 7.16
CA ALA A 112 2.97 16.76 7.68
C ALA A 112 2.55 16.63 9.15
N VAL A 113 1.96 15.51 9.54
CA VAL A 113 1.59 15.24 10.94
C VAL A 113 2.84 15.05 11.80
N ARG A 114 3.86 14.34 11.30
CA ARG A 114 5.14 14.19 11.98
C ARG A 114 5.74 15.54 12.34
N VAL A 115 5.81 16.44 11.35
CA VAL A 115 6.35 17.80 11.55
C VAL A 115 5.50 18.59 12.54
N ALA A 116 4.17 18.55 12.39
CA ALA A 116 3.24 19.28 13.25
C ALA A 116 3.31 18.82 14.71
N LYS A 117 3.56 17.55 14.96
CA LYS A 117 3.69 16.97 16.31
C LYS A 117 5.12 16.99 16.85
N GLY A 118 6.10 17.42 16.07
CA GLY A 118 7.50 17.44 16.47
C GLY A 118 8.11 16.07 16.68
N LEU A 119 7.64 15.07 15.90
CA LEU A 119 8.15 13.71 15.98
C LEU A 119 9.44 13.57 15.17
N ASP A 120 10.40 12.81 15.69
CA ASP A 120 11.67 12.57 15.01
C ASP A 120 11.51 11.54 13.91
N ILE A 121 10.68 10.51 14.14
CA ILE A 121 10.45 9.40 13.22
C ILE A 121 9.03 8.87 13.41
N VAL A 122 8.48 8.28 12.34
CA VAL A 122 7.22 7.52 12.38
C VAL A 122 7.51 6.11 11.92
N VAL A 123 7.05 5.13 12.72
CA VAL A 123 7.26 3.70 12.46
C VAL A 123 5.92 3.04 12.19
N ASP A 124 5.87 2.18 11.18
CA ASP A 124 4.70 1.34 10.92
C ASP A 124 4.65 0.22 11.96
N ASP A 125 3.59 0.22 12.75
CA ASP A 125 3.32 -0.82 13.74
C ASP A 125 1.95 -1.43 13.47
N PRO A 126 1.89 -2.66 12.93
CA PRO A 126 0.64 -3.32 12.60
C PRO A 126 -0.23 -3.66 13.82
N TYR A 127 0.36 -3.62 15.02
CA TYR A 127 -0.36 -3.89 16.26
C TYR A 127 -0.93 -2.63 16.92
N THR A 128 -0.59 -1.46 16.42
CA THR A 128 -1.15 -0.21 16.93
C THR A 128 -2.63 -0.14 16.60
N ILE A 129 -3.47 0.01 17.64
CA ILE A 129 -4.89 0.24 17.49
C ILE A 129 -5.09 1.75 17.38
N GLN A 130 -5.61 2.17 16.24
CA GLN A 130 -5.91 3.57 16.00
C GLN A 130 -7.29 3.86 16.59
N ALA A 131 -7.36 4.82 17.50
CA ALA A 131 -8.66 5.25 18.00
C ALA A 131 -9.50 5.79 16.85
N ALA A 132 -10.74 5.36 16.77
CA ALA A 132 -11.68 6.00 15.86
C ALA A 132 -11.72 7.49 16.19
N ALA A 133 -11.72 8.33 15.16
CA ALA A 133 -11.90 9.76 15.38
C ALA A 133 -13.25 9.95 16.08
N THR A 134 -13.20 10.20 17.37
CA THR A 134 -14.37 10.69 18.08
C THR A 134 -14.43 12.20 17.87
N ASP A 135 -15.54 12.64 17.37
CA ASP A 135 -15.81 14.06 17.16
C ASP A 135 -15.61 14.89 18.43
#